data_020d9f66c78bdcea250ef19617c95980
#
_entry.id   020d9f66c78bdcea250ef19617c95980
#
_cell.length_a   1.000
_cell.length_b   1.000
_cell.length_c   1.000
_cell.angle_alpha   90.00
_cell.angle_beta   90.00
_cell.angle_gamma   90.00
#
_symmetry.space_group_name_H-M   'P 1'
#
loop_
_entity.id
_entity.type
_entity.pdbx_description
1 polymer ?
#
loop_
_entity_poly.entity_id
_entity_poly.type
_entity_poly.pdbx_seq_one_letter_code
_entity_poly.pdbx_strand_id
1 'polypeptide(L)'
;MKAIRLEIYQQTANYRIPNSCFFRESYPLPPYSTVIGMIHNLCGYTEYHPMYVSVQGSFASTTSDLFTRYEFGNSKFDEKRHQFNVGGYGVCRGIGNTQLLVDVNLLIHIIPQNQEEIGKIYE
;
A
#
# COMPACT_ATOMS: atom_id res chain seq x y z
N MET A 1 -7.66 9.23 -27.97
CA MET A 1 -7.27 8.44 -26.80
C MET A 1 -8.42 8.26 -25.85
N LYS A 2 -8.56 7.06 -25.35
CA LYS A 2 -9.56 6.76 -24.34
C LYS A 2 -8.90 6.58 -22.98
N ALA A 3 -9.59 7.03 -21.95
CA ALA A 3 -9.14 6.89 -20.57
C ALA A 3 -10.18 6.13 -19.76
N ILE A 4 -9.73 5.43 -18.73
CA ILE A 4 -10.60 4.77 -17.77
C ILE A 4 -10.66 5.63 -16.52
N ARG A 5 -11.87 5.93 -16.08
CA ARG A 5 -12.12 6.69 -14.87
C ARG A 5 -12.51 5.73 -13.75
N LEU A 6 -11.83 5.84 -12.62
CA LEU A 6 -12.13 5.04 -11.43
C LEU A 6 -12.53 5.96 -10.29
N GLU A 7 -13.62 5.65 -9.63
CA GLU A 7 -14.01 6.28 -8.38
C GLU A 7 -13.83 5.25 -7.26
N ILE A 8 -12.96 5.56 -6.29
CA ILE A 8 -12.61 4.63 -5.23
C ILE A 8 -12.90 5.27 -3.89
N TYR A 9 -13.55 4.51 -3.02
CA TYR A 9 -13.76 4.89 -1.63
C TYR A 9 -13.06 3.88 -0.73
N GLN A 10 -12.30 4.38 0.24
CA GLN A 10 -11.67 3.56 1.27
C GLN A 10 -12.03 4.12 2.64
N GLN A 11 -12.51 3.27 3.53
CA GLN A 11 -12.83 3.69 4.88
C GLN A 11 -11.58 4.14 5.63
N THR A 12 -10.51 3.38 5.52
CA THR A 12 -9.19 3.73 6.05
C THR A 12 -8.11 3.33 5.05
N ALA A 13 -7.04 4.10 5.00
CA ALA A 13 -5.93 3.81 4.10
C ALA A 13 -4.61 4.30 4.67
N ASN A 14 -3.53 3.62 4.32
CA ASN A 14 -2.18 4.08 4.59
C ASN A 14 -1.35 3.91 3.30
N TYR A 15 -0.91 5.02 2.73
CA TYR A 15 0.02 5.04 1.60
C TYR A 15 1.40 5.32 2.17
N ARG A 16 2.07 4.27 2.61
CA ARG A 16 3.25 4.33 3.44
C ARG A 16 4.39 5.13 2.82
N ILE A 17 4.94 6.06 3.59
CA ILE A 17 6.17 6.76 3.25
C ILE A 17 7.34 5.81 3.57
N PRO A 18 8.23 5.48 2.59
CA PRO A 18 9.23 4.43 2.76
C PRO A 18 10.18 4.61 3.93
N ASN A 19 10.51 5.85 4.29
CA ASN A 19 11.48 6.13 5.36
C ASN A 19 10.85 6.20 6.75
N SER A 20 9.56 5.91 6.90
CA SER A 20 8.89 5.94 8.20
C SER A 20 8.96 4.56 8.87
N CYS A 21 9.97 4.36 9.74
CA CYS A 21 10.22 3.06 10.36
C CYS A 21 9.40 2.81 11.62
N PHE A 22 9.32 3.80 12.52
CA PHE A 22 8.65 3.64 13.81
C PHE A 22 7.20 4.09 13.78
N PHE A 23 6.92 5.19 13.13
CA PHE A 23 5.57 5.69 12.89
C PHE A 23 5.33 5.64 11.40
N ARG A 24 4.43 4.76 10.98
CA ARG A 24 4.14 4.58 9.54
C ARG A 24 3.30 5.74 9.04
N GLU A 25 3.96 6.76 8.55
CA GLU A 25 3.32 7.92 7.97
C GLU A 25 2.70 7.59 6.61
N SER A 26 1.67 8.33 6.24
CA SER A 26 0.98 8.14 4.98
C SER A 26 1.14 9.36 4.08
N TYR A 27 1.35 9.12 2.78
CA TYR A 27 1.13 10.16 1.79
C TYR A 27 -0.35 10.55 1.75
N PRO A 28 -0.68 11.81 1.45
CA PRO A 28 -2.09 12.24 1.35
C PRO A 28 -2.84 11.61 0.19
N LEU A 29 -2.13 11.19 -0.85
CA LEU A 29 -2.69 10.47 -2.01
C LEU A 29 -1.80 9.27 -2.33
N PRO A 30 -2.34 8.22 -2.96
CA PRO A 30 -1.50 7.10 -3.37
C PRO A 30 -0.48 7.54 -4.41
N PRO A 31 0.79 7.10 -4.29
CA PRO A 31 1.78 7.34 -5.34
C PRO A 31 1.37 6.70 -6.65
N TYR A 32 1.88 7.22 -7.77
CA TYR A 32 1.57 6.67 -9.09
C TYR A 32 1.98 5.20 -9.19
N SER A 33 3.11 4.83 -8.60
CA SER A 33 3.56 3.44 -8.59
C SER A 33 2.59 2.50 -7.91
N THR A 34 1.94 2.94 -6.83
CA THR A 34 0.92 2.16 -6.12
C THR A 34 -0.29 1.90 -7.02
N VAL A 35 -0.77 2.92 -7.72
CA VAL A 35 -1.91 2.80 -8.63
C VAL A 35 -1.57 1.90 -9.81
N ILE A 36 -0.42 2.10 -10.43
CA ILE A 36 0.03 1.28 -11.55
C ILE A 36 0.17 -0.19 -11.13
N GLY A 37 0.77 -0.43 -9.95
CA GLY A 37 0.91 -1.78 -9.40
C GLY A 37 -0.44 -2.44 -9.14
N MET A 38 -1.41 -1.69 -8.63
CA MET A 38 -2.76 -2.20 -8.40
C MET A 38 -3.41 -2.66 -9.70
N ILE A 39 -3.32 -1.84 -10.76
CA ILE A 39 -3.90 -2.17 -12.05
C ILE A 39 -3.23 -3.40 -12.66
N HIS A 40 -1.90 -3.49 -12.59
CA HIS A 40 -1.17 -4.66 -13.06
C HIS A 40 -1.59 -5.93 -12.33
N ASN A 41 -1.76 -5.85 -11.02
CA ASN A 41 -2.19 -7.00 -10.21
C ASN A 41 -3.61 -7.44 -10.56
N LEU A 42 -4.53 -6.50 -10.72
CA LEU A 42 -5.93 -6.81 -11.06
C LEU A 42 -6.07 -7.41 -12.45
N CYS A 43 -5.23 -6.99 -13.40
CA CYS A 43 -5.24 -7.52 -14.76
C CYS A 43 -4.42 -8.79 -14.93
N GLY A 44 -3.69 -9.20 -13.89
CA GLY A 44 -2.83 -10.39 -13.97
C GLY A 44 -1.59 -10.20 -14.84
N TYR A 45 -1.14 -8.97 -15.01
CA TYR A 45 0.05 -8.68 -15.79
C TYR A 45 1.31 -9.12 -15.05
N THR A 46 2.22 -9.78 -15.74
CA THR A 46 3.51 -10.20 -15.22
C THR A 46 4.66 -9.31 -15.73
N GLU A 47 4.40 -8.49 -16.73
CA GLU A 47 5.36 -7.55 -17.31
C GLU A 47 4.81 -6.13 -17.21
N TYR A 48 5.71 -5.15 -17.31
CA TYR A 48 5.30 -3.75 -17.22
C TYR A 48 4.57 -3.32 -18.49
N HIS A 49 3.36 -2.80 -18.30
CA HIS A 49 2.53 -2.23 -19.36
C HIS A 49 2.46 -0.72 -19.16
N PRO A 50 3.10 0.09 -20.03
CA PRO A 50 3.11 1.55 -19.85
C PRO A 50 1.74 2.17 -19.88
N MET A 51 1.49 3.11 -18.96
CA MET A 51 0.24 3.85 -18.89
C MET A 51 0.46 5.21 -18.24
N TYR A 52 -0.40 6.15 -18.58
CA TYR A 52 -0.45 7.45 -17.89
C TYR A 52 -1.51 7.40 -16.81
N VAL A 53 -1.22 7.98 -15.68
CA VAL A 53 -2.10 7.95 -14.50
C VAL A 53 -2.28 9.35 -13.95
N SER A 54 -3.52 9.72 -13.67
CA SER A 54 -3.85 10.94 -12.95
C SER A 54 -4.58 10.55 -11.67
N VAL A 55 -4.12 11.05 -10.54
CA VAL A 55 -4.69 10.74 -9.22
C VAL A 55 -5.12 12.03 -8.55
N GLN A 56 -6.36 12.09 -8.12
CA GLN A 56 -6.88 13.19 -7.31
C GLN A 56 -7.87 12.65 -6.31
N GLY A 57 -8.09 13.39 -5.24
CA GLY A 57 -9.02 12.95 -4.22
C GLY A 57 -8.88 13.72 -2.93
N SER A 58 -9.57 13.25 -1.92
CA SER A 58 -9.59 13.88 -0.61
C SER A 58 -9.80 12.83 0.48
N PHE A 59 -9.52 13.23 1.71
CA PHE A 59 -9.82 12.43 2.89
C PHE A 59 -10.41 13.34 3.96
N ALA A 60 -11.24 12.77 4.84
CA ALA A 60 -11.91 13.56 5.87
C ALA A 60 -10.97 13.94 7.01
N SER A 61 -10.13 13.00 7.45
CA SER A 61 -9.22 13.22 8.58
C SER A 61 -8.12 12.17 8.61
N THR A 62 -7.15 12.38 9.51
CA THR A 62 -6.13 11.38 9.80
C THR A 62 -6.28 10.90 11.23
N THR A 63 -5.94 9.66 11.48
CA THR A 63 -5.92 9.07 12.82
C THR A 63 -4.68 8.19 12.96
N SER A 64 -4.33 7.92 14.21
CA SER A 64 -3.24 6.99 14.50
C SER A 64 -3.82 5.71 15.06
N ASP A 65 -3.25 4.58 14.68
CA ASP A 65 -3.65 3.28 15.18
C ASP A 65 -2.41 2.48 15.56
N LEU A 66 -2.63 1.44 16.33
CA LEU A 66 -1.56 0.56 16.80
C LEU A 66 -1.57 -0.72 15.95
N PHE A 67 -0.38 -1.23 15.70
CA PHE A 67 -0.24 -2.52 15.04
C PHE A 67 0.83 -3.35 15.74
N THR A 68 0.70 -4.66 15.63
CA THR A 68 1.70 -5.58 16.16
C THR A 68 2.86 -5.69 15.18
N ARG A 69 4.07 -5.47 15.70
CA ARG A 69 5.30 -5.55 14.92
C ARG A 69 6.11 -6.74 15.42
N TYR A 70 6.51 -7.60 14.50
CA TYR A 70 7.42 -8.71 14.79
C TYR A 70 8.83 -8.33 14.36
N GLU A 71 9.77 -8.49 15.26
CA GLU A 71 11.17 -8.17 15.02
C GLU A 71 11.96 -9.46 14.84
N PHE A 72 12.51 -9.64 13.65
CA PHE A 72 13.32 -10.79 13.28
C PHE A 72 14.78 -10.37 13.23
N GLY A 73 15.63 -11.11 13.97
CA GLY A 73 17.05 -10.93 13.91
C GLY A 73 17.73 -12.25 13.57
N ASN A 74 19.03 -12.19 13.27
CA ASN A 74 19.81 -13.40 13.00
C ASN A 74 20.33 -14.06 14.28
N SER A 75 19.75 -13.73 15.44
CA SER A 75 20.15 -14.28 16.74
C SER A 75 19.42 -15.57 17.04
N LYS A 76 20.12 -16.50 17.70
CA LYS A 76 19.49 -17.70 18.23
C LYS A 76 18.50 -17.34 19.33
N PHE A 77 17.50 -18.18 19.52
CA PHE A 77 16.51 -17.97 20.55
C PHE A 77 17.14 -17.93 21.95
N ASP A 78 16.77 -16.91 22.71
CA ASP A 78 17.16 -16.74 24.13
C ASP A 78 15.90 -16.41 24.92
N GLU A 79 15.54 -17.26 25.87
CA GLU A 79 14.32 -17.14 26.68
C GLU A 79 14.22 -15.81 27.43
N LYS A 80 15.37 -15.21 27.77
CA LYS A 80 15.40 -13.93 28.49
C LYS A 80 15.20 -12.72 27.58
N ARG A 81 15.47 -12.86 26.27
CA ARG A 81 15.45 -11.76 25.30
C ARG A 81 14.30 -11.85 24.30
N HIS A 82 13.85 -13.04 23.98
CA HIS A 82 12.93 -13.26 22.88
C HIS A 82 11.62 -13.83 23.38
N GLN A 83 10.54 -13.37 22.80
CA GLN A 83 9.19 -13.82 23.13
C GLN A 83 8.79 -15.09 22.35
N PHE A 84 9.33 -15.26 21.15
CA PHE A 84 9.00 -16.36 20.26
C PHE A 84 10.23 -17.06 19.74
N ASN A 85 10.10 -18.37 19.53
CA ASN A 85 11.13 -19.19 18.90
C ASN A 85 10.56 -19.66 17.55
N VAL A 86 11.19 -19.23 16.45
CA VAL A 86 10.80 -19.59 15.09
C VAL A 86 11.99 -20.28 14.42
N GLY A 87 11.94 -21.60 14.30
CA GLY A 87 13.01 -22.36 13.68
C GLY A 87 14.37 -22.22 14.36
N GLY A 88 14.39 -21.99 15.70
CA GLY A 88 15.62 -21.76 16.45
C GLY A 88 16.08 -20.32 16.52
N TYR A 89 15.40 -19.41 15.83
CA TYR A 89 15.70 -17.98 15.87
C TYR A 89 14.77 -17.23 16.81
N GLY A 90 15.28 -16.23 17.49
CA GLY A 90 14.49 -15.39 18.38
C GLY A 90 13.71 -14.34 17.64
N VAL A 91 12.43 -14.18 18.00
CA VAL A 91 11.54 -13.17 17.42
C VAL A 91 10.90 -12.39 18.55
N CYS A 92 10.99 -11.07 18.48
CA CYS A 92 10.35 -10.18 19.42
C CYS A 92 9.07 -9.59 18.82
N ARG A 93 8.08 -9.38 19.66
CA ARG A 93 6.83 -8.71 19.30
C ARG A 93 6.80 -7.34 19.96
N GLY A 94 6.55 -6.32 19.16
CA GLY A 94 6.43 -4.96 19.65
C GLY A 94 5.16 -4.30 19.14
N ILE A 95 4.91 -3.08 19.63
CA ILE A 95 3.78 -2.26 19.19
C ILE A 95 4.33 -1.10 18.37
N GLY A 96 3.77 -0.91 17.18
CA GLY A 96 4.08 0.23 16.34
C GLY A 96 2.84 1.08 16.09
N ASN A 97 3.06 2.33 15.66
CA ASN A 97 2.01 3.25 15.30
C ASN A 97 1.94 3.41 13.78
N THR A 98 0.72 3.51 13.27
CA THR A 98 0.49 3.80 11.86
C THR A 98 -0.48 4.97 11.73
N GLN A 99 -0.22 5.84 10.76
CA GLN A 99 -1.12 6.92 10.40
C GLN A 99 -2.14 6.38 9.39
N LEU A 100 -3.41 6.61 9.65
CA LEU A 100 -4.49 6.21 8.75
C LEU A 100 -5.22 7.42 8.23
N LEU A 101 -5.49 7.43 6.94
CA LEU A 101 -6.41 8.37 6.31
C LEU A 101 -7.82 7.82 6.45
N VAL A 102 -8.77 8.67 6.82
CA VAL A 102 -10.16 8.27 7.06
C VAL A 102 -11.06 8.86 5.99
N ASP A 103 -11.98 8.05 5.49
CA ASP A 103 -12.94 8.41 4.45
C ASP A 103 -12.25 8.95 3.20
N VAL A 104 -11.44 8.12 2.59
CA VAL A 104 -10.67 8.47 1.39
C VAL A 104 -11.54 8.32 0.16
N ASN A 105 -11.66 9.37 -0.62
CA ASN A 105 -12.33 9.37 -1.91
C ASN A 105 -11.31 9.69 -2.99
N LEU A 106 -11.15 8.80 -3.95
CA LEU A 106 -10.18 8.94 -5.03
C LEU A 106 -10.88 8.98 -6.37
N LEU A 107 -10.37 9.84 -7.24
CA LEU A 107 -10.74 9.86 -8.65
C LEU A 107 -9.46 9.63 -9.45
N ILE A 108 -9.41 8.51 -10.14
CA ILE A 108 -8.22 8.07 -10.87
C ILE A 108 -8.56 7.93 -12.33
N HIS A 109 -7.71 8.51 -13.18
CA HIS A 109 -7.80 8.35 -14.63
C HIS A 109 -6.59 7.56 -15.10
N ILE A 110 -6.83 6.55 -15.93
CA ILE A 110 -5.79 5.67 -16.46
C ILE A 110 -5.87 5.70 -17.98
N ILE A 111 -4.75 6.03 -18.60
CA ILE A 111 -4.63 6.04 -20.06
C ILE A 111 -3.52 5.06 -20.43
N PRO A 112 -3.85 3.82 -20.84
CA PRO A 112 -2.81 2.89 -21.29
C PRO A 112 -2.21 3.37 -22.61
N GLN A 113 -0.89 3.24 -22.77
CA GLN A 113 -0.22 3.59 -24.02
C GLN A 113 -0.70 2.69 -25.17
N ASN A 114 -0.92 1.41 -24.88
CA ASN A 114 -1.56 0.51 -25.82
C ASN A 114 -3.08 0.58 -25.61
N GLN A 115 -3.78 1.22 -26.52
CA GLN A 115 -5.23 1.44 -26.39
C GLN A 115 -6.03 0.14 -26.48
N GLU A 116 -5.44 -0.94 -26.95
CA GLU A 116 -6.11 -2.25 -26.95
C GLU A 116 -6.31 -2.82 -25.55
N GLU A 117 -5.52 -2.35 -24.59
CA GLU A 117 -5.63 -2.79 -23.20
C GLU A 117 -6.82 -2.20 -22.45
N ILE A 118 -7.48 -1.16 -23.00
CA ILE A 118 -8.61 -0.50 -22.33
C ILE A 118 -9.73 -1.48 -22.00
N GLY A 119 -10.09 -2.33 -22.94
CA GLY A 119 -11.15 -3.32 -22.70
C GLY A 119 -10.82 -4.30 -21.59
N LYS A 120 -9.58 -4.74 -21.50
CA LYS A 120 -9.11 -5.66 -20.46
C LYS A 120 -9.10 -5.01 -19.10
N ILE A 121 -8.64 -3.77 -19.00
CA ILE A 121 -8.59 -3.02 -17.73
C ILE A 121 -10.00 -2.70 -17.26
N TYR A 122 -10.91 -2.36 -18.17
CA TYR A 122 -12.29 -2.00 -17.86
C TYR A 122 -13.07 -3.15 -17.21
N GLU A 123 -12.74 -4.36 -17.61
CA GLU A 123 -13.31 -5.55 -16.98
C GLU A 123 -12.77 -5.71 -15.56
#